data_102a18da98297b84400e7d46c864168a
#
_entry.id   102a18da98297b84400e7d46c864168a
#
_cell.length_a   1.000
_cell.length_b   1.000
_cell.length_c   1.000
_cell.angle_alpha   90.00
_cell.angle_beta   90.00
_cell.angle_gamma   90.00
#
_symmetry.space_group_name_H-M   'P 1'
#
loop_
_entity.id
_entity.type
_entity.pdbx_description
1 polymer ?
#
loop_
_entity_poly.entity_id
_entity_poly.type
_entity_poly.pdbx_seq_one_letter_code
_entity_poly.pdbx_strand_id
1 'polypeptide(L)'
;FDTLVENVDFAPTLLEYAGATIPNTVQGRSFRSLLETGHEPDDWKKETYYRYWMHMAHHDNPAHVGIRTKTHKLIFYYGCNYDGGYQTPPGWELYDLVSDPAETINLYDKPENADLVADLKNRLATLRQRIGDDGTHYPACEQILQEYWDYDTNSREKAIQISHEFLARRLGELARGDRTPKTYVGTDHQ
;
A
#
# COMPACT_ATOMS: atom_id res chain seq x y z
N PHE A 1 4.68 -20.12 -11.62
CA PHE A 1 5.36 -18.90 -12.11
C PHE A 1 5.69 -17.97 -10.96
N ASP A 2 6.85 -17.39 -10.96
CA ASP A 2 7.29 -16.39 -10.00
C ASP A 2 7.24 -14.97 -10.63
N THR A 3 6.18 -14.70 -11.36
CA THR A 3 5.96 -13.45 -12.09
C THR A 3 4.95 -12.58 -11.36
N LEU A 4 5.23 -11.28 -11.27
CA LEU A 4 4.32 -10.33 -10.65
C LEU A 4 3.09 -10.08 -11.55
N VAL A 5 1.92 -10.50 -11.08
CA VAL A 5 0.62 -10.30 -11.75
C VAL A 5 -0.31 -9.57 -10.78
N GLU A 6 -1.04 -8.59 -11.28
CA GLU A 6 -1.99 -7.79 -10.49
C GLU A 6 -3.43 -8.04 -10.95
N ASN A 7 -4.40 -7.69 -10.13
CA ASN A 7 -5.82 -7.82 -10.48
C ASN A 7 -6.19 -7.08 -11.76
N VAL A 8 -5.56 -5.95 -12.03
CA VAL A 8 -5.79 -5.14 -13.24
C VAL A 8 -5.35 -5.86 -14.53
N ASP A 9 -4.49 -6.89 -14.43
CA ASP A 9 -3.96 -7.63 -15.57
C ASP A 9 -4.92 -8.71 -16.09
N PHE A 10 -5.90 -9.11 -15.30
CA PHE A 10 -6.85 -10.15 -15.72
C PHE A 10 -7.77 -9.69 -16.84
N ALA A 11 -8.32 -8.49 -16.75
CA ALA A 11 -9.24 -7.98 -17.77
C ALA A 11 -8.58 -7.92 -19.17
N PRO A 12 -7.40 -7.31 -19.36
CA PRO A 12 -6.74 -7.31 -20.66
C PRO A 12 -6.35 -8.71 -21.14
N THR A 13 -6.01 -9.63 -20.23
CA THR A 13 -5.72 -11.02 -20.59
C THR A 13 -6.94 -11.73 -21.15
N LEU A 14 -8.09 -11.59 -20.50
CA LEU A 14 -9.34 -12.19 -20.97
C LEU A 14 -9.80 -11.58 -22.29
N LEU A 15 -9.68 -10.26 -22.46
CA LEU A 15 -9.99 -9.59 -23.72
C LEU A 15 -9.10 -10.09 -24.87
N GLU A 16 -7.80 -10.27 -24.61
CA GLU A 16 -6.88 -10.80 -25.63
C GLU A 16 -7.22 -12.23 -26.02
N TYR A 17 -7.57 -13.10 -25.07
CA TYR A 17 -8.05 -14.45 -25.38
C TYR A 17 -9.36 -14.46 -26.18
N ALA A 18 -10.23 -13.51 -25.93
CA ALA A 18 -11.49 -13.34 -26.69
C ALA A 18 -11.29 -12.72 -28.09
N GLY A 19 -10.07 -12.31 -28.45
CA GLY A 19 -9.79 -11.58 -29.68
C GLY A 19 -10.38 -10.18 -29.71
N ALA A 20 -10.70 -9.60 -28.53
CA ALA A 20 -11.31 -8.28 -28.42
C ALA A 20 -10.23 -7.20 -28.28
N THR A 21 -10.56 -5.99 -28.71
CA THR A 21 -9.68 -4.84 -28.51
C THR A 21 -9.60 -4.47 -27.04
N ILE A 22 -8.37 -4.32 -26.50
CA ILE A 22 -8.13 -3.84 -25.15
C ILE A 22 -8.27 -2.30 -25.15
N PRO A 23 -9.23 -1.73 -24.38
CA PRO A 23 -9.39 -0.28 -24.31
C PRO A 23 -8.15 0.42 -23.72
N ASN A 24 -7.83 1.63 -24.23
CA ASN A 24 -6.68 2.42 -23.73
C ASN A 24 -6.82 2.90 -22.28
N THR A 25 -8.00 2.80 -21.69
CA THR A 25 -8.29 3.10 -20.30
C THR A 25 -7.88 1.97 -19.34
N VAL A 26 -7.56 0.79 -19.86
CA VAL A 26 -7.12 -0.36 -19.06
C VAL A 26 -5.66 -0.14 -18.65
N GLN A 27 -5.40 -0.08 -17.37
CA GLN A 27 -4.06 0.15 -16.80
C GLN A 27 -3.22 -1.14 -16.70
N GLY A 28 -3.89 -2.30 -16.69
CA GLY A 28 -3.23 -3.60 -16.63
C GLY A 28 -2.62 -4.04 -17.97
N ARG A 29 -1.76 -5.04 -17.90
CA ARG A 29 -1.12 -5.66 -19.06
C ARG A 29 -1.51 -7.13 -19.17
N SER A 30 -1.85 -7.60 -20.37
CA SER A 30 -2.11 -9.01 -20.58
C SER A 30 -0.89 -9.87 -20.28
N PHE A 31 -1.10 -10.94 -19.53
CA PHE A 31 -0.10 -11.99 -19.28
C PHE A 31 -0.36 -13.27 -20.06
N ARG A 32 -1.12 -13.17 -21.16
CA ARG A 32 -1.40 -14.32 -22.04
C ARG A 32 -0.12 -15.00 -22.53
N SER A 33 0.85 -14.20 -23.01
CA SER A 33 2.13 -14.75 -23.48
C SER A 33 2.87 -15.56 -22.42
N LEU A 34 2.83 -15.11 -21.15
CA LEU A 34 3.38 -15.85 -20.02
C LEU A 34 2.69 -17.22 -19.84
N LEU A 35 1.35 -17.26 -19.92
CA LEU A 35 0.58 -18.50 -19.81
C LEU A 35 0.87 -19.49 -20.96
N GLU A 36 1.02 -18.98 -22.18
CA GLU A 36 1.24 -19.81 -23.37
C GLU A 36 2.69 -20.30 -23.50
N THR A 37 3.67 -19.48 -23.13
CA THR A 37 5.09 -19.80 -23.34
C THR A 37 5.80 -20.31 -22.09
N GLY A 38 5.25 -19.99 -20.92
CA GLY A 38 5.93 -20.27 -19.64
C GLY A 38 7.08 -19.31 -19.31
N HIS A 39 7.30 -18.28 -20.13
CA HIS A 39 8.42 -17.36 -19.98
C HIS A 39 7.94 -15.93 -19.72
N GLU A 40 8.55 -15.27 -18.73
CA GLU A 40 8.33 -13.85 -18.44
C GLU A 40 8.96 -13.00 -19.55
N PRO A 41 8.20 -12.09 -20.20
CA PRO A 41 8.77 -11.14 -21.15
C PRO A 41 9.85 -10.26 -20.50
N ASP A 42 10.91 -9.93 -21.24
CA ASP A 42 12.03 -9.13 -20.72
C ASP A 42 11.58 -7.75 -20.21
N ASP A 43 10.55 -7.19 -20.84
CA ASP A 43 9.95 -5.89 -20.51
C ASP A 43 8.78 -6.01 -19.51
N TRP A 44 8.63 -7.16 -18.85
CA TRP A 44 7.59 -7.33 -17.84
C TRP A 44 7.86 -6.45 -16.62
N LYS A 45 6.77 -6.09 -15.91
CA LYS A 45 6.86 -5.25 -14.71
C LYS A 45 7.78 -5.88 -13.66
N LYS A 46 8.60 -5.06 -13.02
CA LYS A 46 9.54 -5.49 -11.95
C LYS A 46 9.01 -5.17 -10.55
N GLU A 47 7.94 -4.41 -10.49
CA GLU A 47 7.24 -4.04 -9.25
C GLU A 47 5.74 -3.92 -9.48
N THR A 48 5.00 -4.02 -8.38
CA THR A 48 3.56 -3.76 -8.32
C THR A 48 3.27 -2.67 -7.30
N TYR A 49 2.23 -1.88 -7.58
CA TYR A 49 1.67 -0.90 -6.67
C TYR A 49 0.40 -1.46 -6.04
N TYR A 50 0.17 -1.15 -4.76
CA TYR A 50 -1.10 -1.43 -4.12
C TYR A 50 -1.45 -0.35 -3.12
N ARG A 51 -2.76 -0.16 -2.88
CA ARG A 51 -3.31 0.74 -1.89
C ARG A 51 -4.50 0.10 -1.19
N TYR A 52 -4.50 0.17 0.14
CA TYR A 52 -5.62 -0.26 0.97
C TYR A 52 -6.32 0.97 1.55
N TRP A 53 -7.57 1.18 1.14
CA TRP A 53 -8.36 2.36 1.48
C TRP A 53 -9.20 2.19 2.74
N MET A 54 -9.60 0.97 3.07
CA MET A 54 -10.61 0.67 4.09
C MET A 54 -10.00 0.71 5.49
N HIS A 55 -9.57 1.91 5.91
CA HIS A 55 -8.92 2.13 7.19
C HIS A 55 -9.71 1.54 8.36
N MET A 56 -9.13 0.58 9.08
CA MET A 56 -9.69 -0.08 10.27
C MET A 56 -11.08 -0.73 10.06
N ALA A 57 -11.55 -0.85 8.82
CA ALA A 57 -12.88 -1.38 8.53
C ALA A 57 -12.97 -2.89 8.74
N HIS A 58 -11.93 -3.61 8.36
CA HIS A 58 -11.85 -5.06 8.51
C HIS A 58 -10.52 -5.44 9.16
N HIS A 59 -10.58 -6.31 10.16
CA HIS A 59 -9.40 -6.85 10.85
C HIS A 59 -8.50 -5.78 11.50
N ASP A 60 -9.04 -4.59 11.79
CA ASP A 60 -8.30 -3.45 12.34
C ASP A 60 -7.04 -3.10 11.51
N ASN A 61 -7.09 -3.31 10.19
CA ASN A 61 -5.97 -3.06 9.30
C ASN A 61 -5.90 -1.57 8.90
N PRO A 62 -4.79 -0.88 9.19
CA PRO A 62 -4.64 0.53 8.84
C PRO A 62 -4.53 0.75 7.33
N ALA A 63 -5.07 1.88 6.86
CA ALA A 63 -4.92 2.30 5.47
C ALA A 63 -3.46 2.52 5.10
N HIS A 64 -3.05 2.02 3.94
CA HIS A 64 -1.65 2.04 3.53
C HIS A 64 -1.48 2.03 2.00
N VAL A 65 -0.29 2.42 1.56
CA VAL A 65 0.18 2.27 0.19
C VAL A 65 1.49 1.49 0.20
N GLY A 66 1.81 0.83 -0.90
CA GLY A 66 3.07 0.11 -0.96
C GLY A 66 3.52 -0.26 -2.37
N ILE A 67 4.75 -0.68 -2.40
CA ILE A 67 5.42 -1.28 -3.56
C ILE A 67 5.89 -2.67 -3.19
N ARG A 68 5.67 -3.61 -4.08
CA ARG A 68 6.20 -4.96 -3.99
C ARG A 68 7.04 -5.27 -5.21
N THR A 69 8.23 -5.80 -4.99
CA THR A 69 9.10 -6.44 -5.98
C THR A 69 9.05 -7.96 -5.80
N LYS A 70 9.84 -8.71 -6.55
CA LYS A 70 9.99 -10.16 -6.31
C LYS A 70 10.69 -10.49 -4.99
N THR A 71 11.50 -9.55 -4.47
CA THR A 71 12.35 -9.79 -3.31
C THR A 71 12.00 -8.97 -2.09
N HIS A 72 11.37 -7.81 -2.26
CA HIS A 72 11.10 -6.90 -1.14
C HIS A 72 9.70 -6.30 -1.25
N LYS A 73 9.20 -5.86 -0.09
CA LYS A 73 7.95 -5.12 0.03
C LYS A 73 8.16 -3.92 0.96
N LEU A 74 7.85 -2.72 0.48
CA LEU A 74 7.86 -1.50 1.27
C LEU A 74 6.43 -0.98 1.41
N ILE A 75 6.02 -0.72 2.65
CA ILE A 75 4.67 -0.27 2.98
C ILE A 75 4.76 1.05 3.74
N PHE A 76 3.91 2.00 3.37
CA PHE A 76 3.63 3.18 4.16
C PHE A 76 2.20 3.15 4.70
N TYR A 77 2.05 3.06 5.99
CA TYR A 77 0.78 3.23 6.68
C TYR A 77 0.52 4.71 6.88
N TYR A 78 -0.40 5.29 6.09
CA TYR A 78 -0.83 6.66 6.30
C TYR A 78 -1.92 6.76 7.37
N GLY A 79 -2.54 5.64 7.72
CA GLY A 79 -3.29 5.44 8.95
C GLY A 79 -4.49 6.35 9.15
N CYS A 80 -5.22 6.72 8.09
CA CYS A 80 -6.42 7.54 8.23
C CYS A 80 -7.49 7.18 7.19
N ASN A 81 -8.72 7.63 7.42
CA ASN A 81 -9.77 7.64 6.40
C ASN A 81 -9.43 8.65 5.29
N TYR A 82 -10.16 8.63 4.17
CA TYR A 82 -9.95 9.54 3.05
C TYR A 82 -10.15 11.04 3.41
N ASP A 83 -10.86 11.34 4.50
CA ASP A 83 -11.03 12.68 5.06
C ASP A 83 -9.96 13.08 6.09
N GLY A 84 -8.97 12.20 6.34
CA GLY A 84 -7.92 12.39 7.35
C GLY A 84 -8.35 12.03 8.77
N GLY A 85 -9.61 11.60 8.97
CA GLY A 85 -10.12 11.23 10.29
C GLY A 85 -9.67 9.86 10.80
N TYR A 86 -9.91 9.61 12.09
CA TYR A 86 -9.60 8.35 12.77
C TYR A 86 -8.17 7.86 12.55
N GLN A 87 -7.19 8.62 13.00
CA GLN A 87 -5.79 8.31 12.77
C GLN A 87 -5.29 7.14 13.63
N THR A 88 -4.54 6.24 12.98
CA THR A 88 -3.58 5.34 13.60
C THR A 88 -2.15 5.85 13.36
N PRO A 89 -1.13 5.39 14.09
CA PRO A 89 0.23 5.88 13.90
C PRO A 89 0.70 5.69 12.45
N PRO A 90 1.11 6.76 11.74
CA PRO A 90 1.78 6.61 10.46
C PRO A 90 3.14 5.94 10.62
N GLY A 91 3.56 5.16 9.63
CA GLY A 91 4.85 4.49 9.71
C GLY A 91 5.19 3.70 8.47
N TRP A 92 6.45 3.28 8.40
CA TRP A 92 7.00 2.49 7.31
C TRP A 92 7.37 1.08 7.74
N GLU A 93 7.20 0.14 6.84
CA GLU A 93 7.66 -1.24 7.00
C GLU A 93 8.37 -1.70 5.73
N LEU A 94 9.50 -2.38 5.89
CA LEU A 94 10.26 -3.03 4.83
C LEU A 94 10.42 -4.51 5.16
N TYR A 95 10.11 -5.37 4.19
CA TYR A 95 10.25 -6.82 4.34
C TYR A 95 11.09 -7.41 3.21
N ASP A 96 11.97 -8.37 3.55
CA ASP A 96 12.65 -9.24 2.62
C ASP A 96 11.81 -10.50 2.42
N LEU A 97 11.15 -10.60 1.27
CA LEU A 97 10.23 -11.71 0.96
C LEU A 97 10.96 -13.04 0.64
N VAL A 98 12.29 -13.01 0.47
CA VAL A 98 13.09 -14.20 0.21
C VAL A 98 13.50 -14.86 1.51
N SER A 99 14.05 -14.09 2.44
CA SER A 99 14.55 -14.62 3.72
C SER A 99 13.42 -14.70 4.79
N ASP A 100 12.40 -13.84 4.68
CA ASP A 100 11.25 -13.76 5.60
C ASP A 100 9.93 -13.70 4.81
N PRO A 101 9.50 -14.76 4.15
CA PRO A 101 8.25 -14.77 3.38
C PRO A 101 6.99 -14.60 4.24
N ALA A 102 7.09 -14.72 5.56
CA ALA A 102 6.01 -14.49 6.52
C ALA A 102 5.90 -13.02 6.97
N GLU A 103 6.83 -12.15 6.54
CA GLU A 103 6.83 -10.71 6.84
C GLU A 103 6.79 -10.43 8.36
N THR A 104 7.65 -11.12 9.12
CA THR A 104 7.67 -11.04 10.59
C THR A 104 8.67 -10.03 11.13
N ILE A 105 9.66 -9.62 10.31
CA ILE A 105 10.76 -8.76 10.72
C ILE A 105 10.75 -7.49 9.88
N ASN A 106 10.36 -6.36 10.50
CA ASN A 106 10.45 -5.05 9.84
C ASN A 106 11.92 -4.59 9.76
N LEU A 107 12.40 -4.40 8.54
CA LEU A 107 13.79 -4.02 8.23
C LEU A 107 13.96 -2.52 7.95
N TYR A 108 12.89 -1.72 8.03
CA TYR A 108 12.90 -0.31 7.60
C TYR A 108 13.96 0.54 8.32
N ASP A 109 14.10 0.35 9.62
CA ASP A 109 15.03 1.14 10.45
C ASP A 109 16.45 0.59 10.51
N LYS A 110 16.76 -0.45 9.73
CA LYS A 110 18.09 -1.03 9.69
C LYS A 110 19.01 -0.17 8.82
N PRO A 111 20.13 0.37 9.36
CA PRO A 111 21.03 1.25 8.59
C PRO A 111 21.55 0.64 7.30
N GLU A 112 21.78 -0.67 7.27
CA GLU A 112 22.22 -1.43 6.10
C GLU A 112 21.21 -1.42 4.95
N ASN A 113 19.94 -1.09 5.22
CA ASN A 113 18.88 -1.03 4.21
C ASN A 113 18.55 0.40 3.76
N ALA A 114 19.26 1.41 4.20
CA ALA A 114 18.95 2.82 3.91
C ALA A 114 18.87 3.11 2.40
N ASP A 115 19.83 2.60 1.62
CA ASP A 115 19.85 2.78 0.16
C ASP A 115 18.69 2.05 -0.53
N LEU A 116 18.36 0.85 -0.07
CA LEU A 116 17.22 0.09 -0.58
C LEU A 116 15.88 0.80 -0.26
N VAL A 117 15.72 1.32 0.95
CA VAL A 117 14.56 2.13 1.34
C VAL A 117 14.41 3.34 0.43
N ALA A 118 15.51 4.08 0.18
CA ALA A 118 15.51 5.24 -0.70
C ALA A 118 15.12 4.87 -2.14
N ASP A 119 15.68 3.79 -2.69
CA ASP A 119 15.31 3.29 -4.03
C ASP A 119 13.83 2.93 -4.11
N LEU A 120 13.33 2.13 -3.17
CA LEU A 120 11.93 1.70 -3.19
C LEU A 120 10.96 2.86 -2.98
N LYS A 121 11.28 3.87 -2.17
CA LYS A 121 10.49 5.10 -2.03
C LYS A 121 10.42 5.88 -3.35
N ASN A 122 11.54 6.05 -4.05
CA ASN A 122 11.59 6.74 -5.34
C ASN A 122 10.76 6.00 -6.40
N ARG A 123 10.85 4.68 -6.43
CA ARG A 123 10.05 3.84 -7.33
C ARG A 123 8.57 3.88 -6.98
N LEU A 124 8.21 3.85 -5.70
CA LEU A 124 6.83 4.01 -5.24
C LEU A 124 6.25 5.36 -5.65
N ALA A 125 7.00 6.45 -5.49
CA ALA A 125 6.58 7.79 -5.94
C ALA A 125 6.35 7.83 -7.45
N THR A 126 7.25 7.23 -8.23
CA THR A 126 7.10 7.12 -9.69
C THR A 126 5.88 6.31 -10.11
N LEU A 127 5.63 5.17 -9.44
CA LEU A 127 4.44 4.34 -9.68
C LEU A 127 3.16 5.12 -9.40
N ARG A 128 3.08 5.82 -8.27
CA ARG A 128 1.92 6.63 -7.89
C ARG A 128 1.61 7.69 -8.95
N GLN A 129 2.62 8.43 -9.41
CA GLN A 129 2.44 9.41 -10.49
C GLN A 129 1.95 8.75 -11.79
N ARG A 130 2.54 7.63 -12.17
CA ARG A 130 2.19 6.90 -13.42
C ARG A 130 0.74 6.44 -13.46
N ILE A 131 0.18 6.02 -12.31
CA ILE A 131 -1.20 5.53 -12.23
C ILE A 131 -2.22 6.60 -11.85
N GLY A 132 -1.79 7.87 -11.65
CA GLY A 132 -2.65 8.97 -11.27
C GLY A 132 -3.06 8.99 -9.79
N ASP A 133 -2.33 8.29 -8.90
CA ASP A 133 -2.49 8.42 -7.45
C ASP A 133 -1.57 9.52 -6.91
N ASP A 134 -1.79 10.73 -7.36
CA ASP A 134 -0.97 11.91 -7.09
C ASP A 134 -1.46 12.73 -5.87
N GLY A 135 -2.47 12.23 -5.16
CA GLY A 135 -3.05 12.89 -3.99
C GLY A 135 -4.14 13.93 -4.30
N THR A 136 -4.37 14.26 -5.57
CA THR A 136 -5.34 15.30 -5.97
C THR A 136 -6.76 15.00 -5.46
N HIS A 137 -7.16 13.74 -5.50
CA HIS A 137 -8.50 13.31 -5.07
C HIS A 137 -8.67 13.17 -3.55
N TYR A 138 -7.56 12.99 -2.81
CA TYR A 138 -7.58 12.72 -1.37
C TYR A 138 -6.50 13.52 -0.64
N PRO A 139 -6.62 14.87 -0.61
CA PRO A 139 -5.56 15.75 -0.12
C PRO A 139 -5.22 15.53 1.36
N ALA A 140 -6.19 15.12 2.19
CA ALA A 140 -5.92 14.83 3.60
C ALA A 140 -4.97 13.62 3.79
N CYS A 141 -5.17 12.56 3.01
CA CYS A 141 -4.27 11.41 3.01
C CYS A 141 -2.89 11.78 2.45
N GLU A 142 -2.85 12.61 1.41
CA GLU A 142 -1.61 13.07 0.79
C GLU A 142 -0.79 13.95 1.75
N GLN A 143 -1.43 14.81 2.51
CA GLN A 143 -0.76 15.63 3.52
C GLN A 143 -0.04 14.76 4.56
N ILE A 144 -0.68 13.70 5.05
CA ILE A 144 -0.06 12.76 5.98
C ILE A 144 1.11 12.04 5.30
N LEU A 145 0.92 11.59 4.06
CA LEU A 145 1.96 10.92 3.31
C LEU A 145 3.19 11.81 3.14
N GLN A 146 3.00 13.08 2.80
CA GLN A 146 4.11 14.05 2.67
C GLN A 146 4.78 14.33 4.00
N GLU A 147 4.02 14.54 5.08
CA GLU A 147 4.56 14.84 6.41
C GLU A 147 5.44 13.71 6.97
N TYR A 148 5.09 12.45 6.68
CA TYR A 148 5.77 11.28 7.21
C TYR A 148 6.62 10.55 6.15
N TRP A 149 6.80 11.13 4.96
CA TRP A 149 7.54 10.46 3.88
C TRP A 149 8.98 10.16 4.26
N ASP A 150 9.70 11.16 4.78
CA ASP A 150 11.09 11.00 5.18
C ASP A 150 11.25 10.27 6.51
N TYR A 151 10.22 10.32 7.35
CA TYR A 151 10.14 9.67 8.66
C TYR A 151 11.32 10.02 9.55
N ASP A 152 11.64 11.32 9.58
CA ASP A 152 12.69 11.92 10.39
C ASP A 152 12.35 11.90 11.91
N THR A 153 13.23 12.44 12.74
CA THR A 153 13.04 12.47 14.20
C THR A 153 11.70 13.12 14.58
N ASN A 154 11.37 14.26 13.97
CA ASN A 154 10.15 15.00 14.29
C ASN A 154 8.88 14.23 13.90
N SER A 155 8.85 13.66 12.71
CA SER A 155 7.70 12.84 12.26
C SER A 155 7.55 11.56 13.08
N ARG A 156 8.67 10.94 13.53
CA ARG A 156 8.64 9.79 14.45
C ARG A 156 8.08 10.14 15.82
N GLU A 157 8.48 11.28 16.39
CA GLU A 157 7.94 11.76 17.69
C GLU A 157 6.43 11.99 17.60
N LYS A 158 5.95 12.60 16.52
CA LYS A 158 4.50 12.77 16.26
C LYS A 158 3.79 11.43 16.12
N ALA A 159 4.37 10.47 15.38
CA ALA A 159 3.79 9.14 15.23
C ALA A 159 3.69 8.41 16.58
N ILE A 160 4.68 8.55 17.47
CA ILE A 160 4.65 8.00 18.83
C ILE A 160 3.52 8.64 19.65
N GLN A 161 3.33 9.96 19.54
CA GLN A 161 2.23 10.63 20.23
C GLN A 161 0.88 10.10 19.75
N ILE A 162 0.66 9.98 18.43
CA ILE A 162 -0.55 9.38 17.85
C ILE A 162 -0.74 7.95 18.35
N SER A 163 0.35 7.17 18.49
CA SER A 163 0.31 5.81 19.05
C SER A 163 -0.23 5.80 20.48
N HIS A 164 0.25 6.68 21.33
CA HIS A 164 -0.23 6.78 22.71
C HIS A 164 -1.71 7.16 22.77
N GLU A 165 -2.14 8.13 21.97
CA GLU A 165 -3.54 8.56 21.89
C GLU A 165 -4.46 7.43 21.36
N PHE A 166 -4.01 6.74 20.31
CA PHE A 166 -4.71 5.58 19.75
C PHE A 166 -4.87 4.48 20.79
N LEU A 167 -3.80 4.10 21.47
CA LEU A 167 -3.82 3.04 22.50
C LEU A 167 -4.73 3.44 23.67
N ALA A 168 -4.64 4.67 24.16
CA ALA A 168 -5.48 5.15 25.26
C ALA A 168 -6.98 5.09 24.87
N ARG A 169 -7.33 5.52 23.67
CA ARG A 169 -8.68 5.42 23.13
C ARG A 169 -9.15 3.97 23.04
N ARG A 170 -8.31 3.09 22.43
CA ARG A 170 -8.67 1.67 22.21
C ARG A 170 -8.85 0.92 23.53
N LEU A 171 -7.97 1.12 24.49
CA LEU A 171 -8.09 0.54 25.82
C LEU A 171 -9.36 1.04 26.54
N GLY A 172 -9.69 2.32 26.40
CA GLY A 172 -10.94 2.88 26.93
C GLY A 172 -12.19 2.27 26.30
N GLU A 173 -12.19 2.01 25.01
CA GLU A 173 -13.27 1.32 24.29
C GLU A 173 -13.45 -0.12 24.81
N LEU A 174 -12.36 -0.87 24.90
CA LEU A 174 -12.36 -2.24 25.41
C LEU A 174 -12.83 -2.33 26.86
N ALA A 175 -12.41 -1.38 27.71
CA ALA A 175 -12.83 -1.32 29.10
C ALA A 175 -14.35 -1.09 29.27
N ARG A 176 -14.97 -0.38 28.31
CA ARG A 176 -16.44 -0.19 28.25
C ARG A 176 -17.18 -1.36 27.59
N GLY A 177 -16.46 -2.41 27.18
CA GLY A 177 -17.05 -3.56 26.48
C GLY A 177 -17.38 -3.28 25.01
N ASP A 178 -16.93 -2.16 24.46
CA ASP A 178 -17.09 -1.82 23.04
C ASP A 178 -16.11 -2.66 22.20
N ARG A 179 -16.63 -3.75 21.65
CA ARG A 179 -15.93 -4.64 20.72
C ARG A 179 -16.39 -4.45 19.28
N THR A 180 -17.13 -3.38 19.02
CA THR A 180 -17.66 -3.09 17.70
C THR A 180 -16.49 -2.92 16.73
N PRO A 181 -16.42 -3.69 15.64
CA PRO A 181 -15.48 -3.40 14.56
C PRO A 181 -15.69 -1.96 14.10
N LYS A 182 -14.63 -1.18 13.95
CA LYS A 182 -14.73 0.19 13.42
C LYS A 182 -15.01 0.08 11.92
N THR A 183 -16.25 -0.31 11.58
CA THR A 183 -16.69 -0.31 10.19
C THR A 183 -16.71 1.12 9.68
N TYR A 184 -16.08 1.33 8.55
CA TYR A 184 -16.26 2.53 7.75
C TYR A 184 -17.75 2.65 7.40
N VAL A 185 -18.44 3.57 8.03
CA VAL A 185 -19.76 4.01 7.57
C VAL A 185 -19.46 5.06 6.51
N GLY A 186 -19.36 4.63 5.25
CA GLY A 186 -19.33 5.54 4.13
C GLY A 186 -20.56 6.41 4.19
N THR A 187 -20.38 7.70 4.36
CA THR A 187 -21.45 8.65 4.09
C THR A 187 -21.76 8.52 2.62
N ASP A 188 -23.02 8.19 2.34
CA ASP A 188 -23.56 8.04 1.00
C ASP A 188 -23.04 9.14 0.07
N HIS A 189 -22.37 8.71 -0.99
CA HIS A 189 -22.15 9.55 -2.15
C HIS A 189 -23.52 9.77 -2.81
N GLN A 190 -24.18 10.87 -2.49
CA GLN A 190 -25.20 11.46 -3.35
C GLN A 190 -24.54 12.32 -4.41
#